data_56dafc2a253a7d041157b71fd0c58498
#
_entry.id   56dafc2a253a7d041157b71fd0c58498
#
_cell.length_a   1.000
_cell.length_b   1.000
_cell.length_c   1.000
_cell.angle_alpha   90.00
_cell.angle_beta   90.00
_cell.angle_gamma   90.00
#
_symmetry.space_group_name_H-M   'P 1'
#
loop_
_entity.id
_entity.type
_entity.pdbx_description
1 polymer ?
#
loop_
_entity_poly.entity_id
_entity_poly.type
_entity_poly.pdbx_seq_one_letter_code
_entity_poly.pdbx_strand_id
1 'polypeptide(L)'
;MPTFEIDGIKMLPTSKASPLDDARRKVALVQPPGKVVLDTCGGLGYFARCGMEAGVARIDSFEKNQDVLWLRWLNPWSPDPDASGGRLQLAHADVARAITRLPDAAYDAALHDPPRFGIAGELYSRDFYDQLARVLRRGARLFHYTGSPNRLTSGRDVPREVARRLQAAGFRAEPALDGVLAVRR
;
A
#
# COMPACT_ATOMS: atom_id res chain seq x y z
N MET A 1 15.34 -10.19 -10.27
CA MET A 1 14.85 -8.93 -10.86
C MET A 1 15.67 -7.79 -10.31
N PRO A 2 15.96 -6.73 -11.10
CA PRO A 2 16.66 -5.58 -10.58
C PRO A 2 15.83 -4.88 -9.49
N THR A 3 16.51 -4.31 -8.51
CA THR A 3 15.92 -3.39 -7.53
C THR A 3 16.50 -2.00 -7.75
N PHE A 4 15.78 -0.99 -7.35
CA PHE A 4 16.22 0.39 -7.40
C PHE A 4 16.45 0.89 -5.97
N GLU A 5 17.39 1.79 -5.84
CA GLU A 5 17.65 2.52 -4.60
C GLU A 5 17.53 4.02 -4.89
N ILE A 6 16.70 4.71 -4.12
CA ILE A 6 16.49 6.15 -4.24
C ILE A 6 16.76 6.73 -2.85
N ASP A 7 17.68 7.70 -2.77
CA ASP A 7 18.08 8.34 -1.52
C ASP A 7 18.47 7.33 -0.41
N GLY A 8 19.17 6.25 -0.78
CA GLY A 8 19.56 5.19 0.15
C GLY A 8 18.43 4.23 0.56
N ILE A 9 17.24 4.36 -0.06
CA ILE A 9 16.08 3.50 0.23
C ILE A 9 15.92 2.48 -0.89
N LYS A 10 16.03 1.21 -0.54
CA LYS A 10 15.69 0.11 -1.45
C LYS A 10 14.19 0.06 -1.67
N MET A 11 13.78 0.21 -2.92
CA MET A 11 12.37 0.25 -3.31
C MET A 11 11.66 -1.11 -3.23
N LEU A 12 12.40 -2.21 -3.16
CA LEU A 12 11.82 -3.55 -3.22
C LEU A 12 12.56 -4.52 -2.30
N PRO A 13 11.86 -5.39 -1.55
CA PRO A 13 12.46 -6.50 -0.85
C PRO A 13 12.92 -7.56 -1.86
N THR A 14 14.22 -7.81 -1.97
CA THR A 14 14.77 -8.77 -2.95
C THR A 14 15.39 -10.00 -2.33
N SER A 15 15.42 -10.11 -1.00
CA SER A 15 16.21 -11.15 -0.32
C SER A 15 15.53 -12.51 -0.21
N LYS A 16 14.19 -12.59 -0.33
CA LYS A 16 13.44 -13.84 -0.07
C LYS A 16 12.40 -14.18 -1.15
N ALA A 17 12.00 -13.24 -1.98
CA ALA A 17 11.02 -13.45 -3.03
C ALA A 17 11.25 -12.45 -4.16
N SER A 18 10.73 -12.76 -5.37
CA SER A 18 10.68 -11.74 -6.42
C SER A 18 9.69 -10.64 -6.02
N PRO A 19 9.87 -9.38 -6.50
CA PRO A 19 8.93 -8.30 -6.24
C PRO A 19 7.49 -8.63 -6.64
N LEU A 20 7.29 -9.35 -7.74
CA LEU A 20 5.97 -9.78 -8.18
C LEU A 20 5.35 -10.83 -7.25
N ASP A 21 6.13 -11.82 -6.81
CA ASP A 21 5.61 -12.86 -5.91
C ASP A 21 5.28 -12.28 -4.55
N ASP A 22 6.09 -11.33 -4.07
CA ASP A 22 5.82 -10.60 -2.84
C ASP A 22 4.53 -9.78 -2.96
N ALA A 23 4.39 -9.00 -4.03
CA ALA A 23 3.19 -8.21 -4.30
C ALA A 23 1.93 -9.09 -4.45
N ARG A 24 2.00 -10.22 -5.17
CA ARG A 24 0.86 -11.15 -5.32
C ARG A 24 0.36 -11.66 -3.98
N ARG A 25 1.27 -12.06 -3.08
CA ARG A 25 0.88 -12.53 -1.74
C ARG A 25 0.18 -11.45 -0.93
N LYS A 26 0.67 -10.22 -0.97
CA LYS A 26 0.09 -9.07 -0.25
C LYS A 26 -1.26 -8.65 -0.84
N VAL A 27 -1.34 -8.58 -2.17
CA VAL A 27 -2.58 -8.27 -2.90
C VAL A 27 -3.68 -9.30 -2.62
N ALA A 28 -3.33 -10.59 -2.57
CA ALA A 28 -4.30 -11.66 -2.27
C ALA A 28 -4.97 -11.49 -0.90
N LEU A 29 -4.29 -10.88 0.09
CA LEU A 29 -4.86 -10.65 1.43
C LEU A 29 -6.07 -9.71 1.40
N VAL A 30 -6.13 -8.78 0.48
CA VAL A 30 -7.24 -7.82 0.37
C VAL A 30 -8.38 -8.31 -0.51
N GLN A 31 -8.23 -9.49 -1.13
CA GLN A 31 -9.27 -10.12 -1.96
C GLN A 31 -9.77 -9.18 -3.07
N PRO A 32 -8.91 -8.81 -4.02
CA PRO A 32 -9.15 -7.69 -4.93
C PRO A 32 -10.19 -7.91 -6.05
N PRO A 33 -10.60 -9.14 -6.46
CA PRO A 33 -11.51 -9.32 -7.60
C PRO A 33 -12.78 -8.48 -7.49
N GLY A 34 -13.08 -7.72 -8.55
CA GLY A 34 -14.27 -6.88 -8.65
C GLY A 34 -14.28 -5.62 -7.76
N LYS A 35 -13.22 -5.34 -7.02
CA LYS A 35 -13.15 -4.24 -6.04
C LYS A 35 -12.54 -2.97 -6.61
N VAL A 36 -12.93 -1.85 -6.01
CA VAL A 36 -12.24 -0.57 -6.11
C VAL A 36 -11.22 -0.51 -4.98
N VAL A 37 -9.94 -0.43 -5.33
CA VAL A 37 -8.81 -0.54 -4.40
C VAL A 37 -8.06 0.79 -4.30
N LEU A 38 -7.77 1.23 -3.08
CA LEU A 38 -6.87 2.35 -2.82
C LEU A 38 -5.44 1.81 -2.63
N ASP A 39 -4.51 2.29 -3.46
CA ASP A 39 -3.07 2.03 -3.33
C ASP A 39 -2.38 3.34 -2.93
N THR A 40 -2.00 3.46 -1.67
CA THR A 40 -1.56 4.72 -1.08
C THR A 40 -0.13 5.10 -1.39
N CYS A 41 0.70 4.13 -1.74
CA CYS A 41 2.12 4.33 -2.04
C CYS A 41 2.49 3.42 -3.20
N GLY A 42 2.16 3.87 -4.42
CA GLY A 42 2.17 3.06 -5.62
C GLY A 42 3.54 2.54 -6.04
N GLY A 43 4.59 3.24 -5.67
CA GLY A 43 5.97 2.85 -5.96
C GLY A 43 6.14 2.48 -7.44
N LEU A 44 6.85 1.39 -7.71
CA LEU A 44 7.04 0.87 -9.07
C LEU A 44 5.81 0.15 -9.64
N GLY A 45 4.67 0.15 -8.95
CA GLY A 45 3.41 -0.34 -9.49
C GLY A 45 3.20 -1.86 -9.45
N TYR A 46 3.98 -2.59 -8.68
CA TYR A 46 3.80 -4.05 -8.57
C TYR A 46 2.47 -4.44 -7.93
N PHE A 47 1.97 -3.68 -6.95
CA PHE A 47 0.64 -3.91 -6.40
C PHE A 47 -0.46 -3.67 -7.43
N ALA A 48 -0.35 -2.57 -8.21
CA ALA A 48 -1.30 -2.27 -9.28
C ALA A 48 -1.29 -3.38 -10.34
N ARG A 49 -0.11 -3.86 -10.76
CA ARG A 49 0.03 -4.98 -11.69
C ARG A 49 -0.67 -6.23 -11.18
N CYS A 50 -0.33 -6.67 -9.98
CA CYS A 50 -0.91 -7.88 -9.40
C CYS A 50 -2.41 -7.74 -9.12
N GLY A 51 -2.87 -6.55 -8.74
CA GLY A 51 -4.29 -6.25 -8.57
C GLY A 51 -5.07 -6.37 -9.89
N MET A 52 -4.53 -5.83 -10.97
CA MET A 52 -5.16 -5.95 -12.30
C MET A 52 -5.18 -7.39 -12.80
N GLU A 53 -4.09 -8.15 -12.59
CA GLU A 53 -4.04 -9.60 -12.89
C GLU A 53 -5.07 -10.38 -12.07
N ALA A 54 -5.33 -9.96 -10.83
CA ALA A 54 -6.33 -10.56 -9.95
C ALA A 54 -7.76 -10.08 -10.21
N GLY A 55 -7.99 -9.21 -11.19
CA GLY A 55 -9.33 -8.81 -11.62
C GLY A 55 -9.98 -7.72 -10.78
N VAL A 56 -9.22 -6.73 -10.28
CA VAL A 56 -9.82 -5.52 -9.68
C VAL A 56 -10.74 -4.80 -10.66
N ALA A 57 -11.77 -4.13 -10.15
CA ALA A 57 -12.57 -3.21 -10.94
C ALA A 57 -11.78 -1.93 -11.26
N ARG A 58 -11.11 -1.35 -10.23
CA ARG A 58 -10.25 -0.17 -10.37
C ARG A 58 -9.24 -0.10 -9.24
N ILE A 59 -8.08 0.49 -9.53
CA ILE A 59 -7.07 0.88 -8.54
C ILE A 59 -6.81 2.38 -8.68
N ASP A 60 -6.97 3.11 -7.58
CA ASP A 60 -6.53 4.49 -7.44
C ASP A 60 -5.19 4.46 -6.70
N SER A 61 -4.09 4.72 -7.42
CA SER A 61 -2.70 4.59 -6.94
C SER A 61 -2.07 5.97 -6.81
N PHE A 62 -1.47 6.25 -5.67
CA PHE A 62 -0.82 7.51 -5.36
C PHE A 62 0.68 7.30 -5.25
N GLU A 63 1.47 8.13 -5.92
CA GLU A 63 2.92 8.19 -5.77
C GLU A 63 3.35 9.64 -5.64
N LYS A 64 4.14 9.93 -4.61
CA LYS A 64 4.59 11.28 -4.28
C LYS A 64 5.89 11.66 -5.00
N ASN A 65 6.76 10.68 -5.22
CA ASN A 65 8.09 10.90 -5.74
C ASN A 65 8.11 10.84 -7.27
N GLN A 66 8.49 11.95 -7.91
CA GLN A 66 8.56 12.05 -9.36
C GLN A 66 9.60 11.10 -9.96
N ASP A 67 10.73 10.87 -9.28
CA ASP A 67 11.78 9.97 -9.78
C ASP A 67 11.30 8.52 -9.76
N VAL A 68 10.46 8.14 -8.78
CA VAL A 68 9.79 6.83 -8.75
C VAL A 68 8.83 6.70 -9.93
N LEU A 69 8.07 7.73 -10.27
CA LEU A 69 7.19 7.73 -11.44
C LEU A 69 7.97 7.60 -12.73
N TRP A 70 9.11 8.28 -12.84
CA TRP A 70 10.00 8.14 -14.00
C TRP A 70 10.57 6.72 -14.10
N LEU A 71 11.04 6.14 -13.00
CA LEU A 71 11.52 4.75 -12.95
C LEU A 71 10.39 3.75 -13.27
N ARG A 72 9.17 4.03 -12.84
CA ARG A 72 7.98 3.24 -13.16
C ARG A 72 7.73 3.20 -14.67
N TRP A 73 7.91 4.33 -15.35
CA TRP A 73 7.80 4.39 -16.81
C TRP A 73 8.86 3.54 -17.53
N LEU A 74 10.08 3.46 -16.99
CA LEU A 74 11.17 2.64 -17.53
C LEU A 74 11.06 1.15 -17.18
N ASN A 75 10.27 0.79 -16.16
CA ASN A 75 10.17 -0.56 -15.66
C ASN A 75 9.15 -1.37 -16.47
N PRO A 76 9.56 -2.42 -17.21
CA PRO A 76 8.65 -3.20 -18.06
C PRO A 76 7.58 -3.98 -17.27
N TRP A 77 7.72 -4.08 -15.95
CA TRP A 77 6.75 -4.74 -15.08
C TRP A 77 5.70 -3.78 -14.52
N SER A 78 5.91 -2.47 -14.66
CA SER A 78 4.94 -1.46 -14.26
C SER A 78 3.78 -1.43 -15.24
N PRO A 79 2.53 -1.43 -14.74
CA PRO A 79 1.39 -1.28 -15.64
C PRO A 79 1.30 0.15 -16.15
N ASP A 80 0.99 0.28 -17.43
CA ASP A 80 0.68 1.55 -18.07
C ASP A 80 -0.77 1.97 -17.73
N PRO A 81 -0.98 3.14 -17.09
CA PRO A 81 -2.32 3.64 -16.82
C PRO A 81 -3.17 3.82 -18.07
N ASP A 82 -2.58 4.33 -19.16
CA ASP A 82 -3.30 4.62 -20.41
C ASP A 82 -3.76 3.33 -21.10
N ALA A 83 -2.94 2.28 -21.03
CA ALA A 83 -3.28 0.96 -21.55
C ALA A 83 -4.19 0.12 -20.62
N SER A 84 -4.52 0.63 -19.42
CA SER A 84 -5.29 -0.11 -18.42
C SER A 84 -6.79 -0.21 -18.70
N GLY A 85 -7.31 0.52 -19.68
CA GLY A 85 -8.75 0.64 -19.93
C GLY A 85 -9.49 1.31 -18.75
N GLY A 86 -8.85 2.27 -18.08
CA GLY A 86 -9.40 3.02 -16.94
C GLY A 86 -9.33 2.27 -15.61
N ARG A 87 -8.79 1.06 -15.56
CA ARG A 87 -8.67 0.28 -14.33
C ARG A 87 -7.57 0.76 -13.39
N LEU A 88 -6.58 1.50 -13.89
CA LEU A 88 -5.53 2.11 -13.08
C LEU A 88 -5.60 3.62 -13.21
N GLN A 89 -5.86 4.29 -12.10
CA GLN A 89 -5.77 5.73 -11.95
C GLN A 89 -4.50 6.04 -11.14
N LEU A 90 -3.45 6.54 -11.82
CA LEU A 90 -2.19 6.89 -11.18
C LEU A 90 -2.13 8.40 -10.97
N ALA A 91 -1.99 8.81 -9.71
CA ALA A 91 -1.88 10.21 -9.33
C ALA A 91 -0.48 10.53 -8.80
N HIS A 92 0.19 11.53 -9.38
CA HIS A 92 1.37 12.14 -8.77
C HIS A 92 0.91 13.07 -7.64
N ALA A 93 0.85 12.53 -6.42
CA ALA A 93 0.35 13.28 -5.26
C ALA A 93 0.83 12.70 -3.93
N ASP A 94 0.94 13.58 -2.94
CA ASP A 94 1.13 13.20 -1.55
C ASP A 94 -0.20 12.67 -0.98
N VAL A 95 -0.25 11.36 -0.73
CA VAL A 95 -1.47 10.70 -0.22
C VAL A 95 -1.89 11.21 1.15
N ALA A 96 -0.97 11.66 1.99
CA ALA A 96 -1.32 12.22 3.29
C ALA A 96 -2.24 13.45 3.16
N ARG A 97 -2.08 14.21 2.08
CA ARG A 97 -2.95 15.35 1.73
C ARG A 97 -4.12 14.93 0.86
N ALA A 98 -3.88 14.07 -0.13
CA ALA A 98 -4.91 13.68 -1.09
C ALA A 98 -6.07 12.94 -0.43
N ILE A 99 -5.80 12.07 0.55
CA ILE A 99 -6.79 11.24 1.23
C ILE A 99 -7.91 12.07 1.86
N THR A 100 -7.63 13.28 2.33
CA THR A 100 -8.63 14.16 2.97
C THR A 100 -9.73 14.62 2.02
N ARG A 101 -9.48 14.55 0.70
CA ARG A 101 -10.40 14.96 -0.36
C ARG A 101 -11.11 13.78 -1.02
N LEU A 102 -10.70 12.55 -0.71
CA LEU A 102 -11.36 11.35 -1.22
C LEU A 102 -12.73 11.18 -0.57
N PRO A 103 -13.74 10.68 -1.31
CA PRO A 103 -15.07 10.48 -0.76
C PRO A 103 -15.09 9.42 0.35
N ASP A 104 -16.05 9.55 1.26
CA ASP A 104 -16.32 8.56 2.30
C ASP A 104 -16.75 7.23 1.68
N ALA A 105 -16.30 6.12 2.26
CA ALA A 105 -16.67 4.77 1.85
C ALA A 105 -16.55 4.52 0.33
N ALA A 106 -15.54 5.10 -0.31
CA ALA A 106 -15.31 4.98 -1.75
C ALA A 106 -14.63 3.66 -2.14
N TYR A 107 -13.88 3.04 -1.21
CA TYR A 107 -13.02 1.91 -1.53
C TYR A 107 -13.45 0.64 -0.81
N ASP A 108 -13.33 -0.49 -1.53
CA ASP A 108 -13.65 -1.84 -1.05
C ASP A 108 -12.44 -2.54 -0.41
N ALA A 109 -11.24 -2.03 -0.69
CA ALA A 109 -10.00 -2.51 -0.09
C ALA A 109 -8.89 -1.45 -0.21
N ALA A 110 -7.80 -1.61 0.56
CA ALA A 110 -6.62 -0.78 0.43
C ALA A 110 -5.32 -1.57 0.58
N LEU A 111 -4.30 -1.07 -0.11
CA LEU A 111 -2.90 -1.46 0.04
C LEU A 111 -2.13 -0.22 0.52
N HIS A 112 -1.45 -0.37 1.64
CA HIS A 112 -0.68 0.69 2.27
C HIS A 112 0.75 0.21 2.49
N ASP A 113 1.66 0.63 1.62
CA ASP A 113 3.09 0.28 1.64
C ASP A 113 3.95 1.56 1.79
N PRO A 114 3.84 2.23 2.94
CA PRO A 114 4.54 3.48 3.16
C PRO A 114 6.05 3.25 3.32
N PRO A 115 6.88 4.27 3.01
CA PRO A 115 8.26 4.29 3.46
C PRO A 115 8.35 4.06 4.98
N ARG A 116 9.53 3.67 5.46
CA ARG A 116 9.74 3.39 6.89
C ARG A 116 9.28 4.57 7.76
N PHE A 117 8.79 4.26 8.96
CA PHE A 117 8.29 5.24 9.94
C PHE A 117 9.18 6.48 10.12
N GLY A 118 10.51 6.32 10.13
CA GLY A 118 11.44 7.44 10.27
C GLY A 118 11.50 8.40 9.07
N ILE A 119 10.85 8.05 7.94
CA ILE A 119 10.86 8.83 6.70
C ILE A 119 9.48 9.44 6.44
N ALA A 120 8.42 8.69 6.73
CA ALA A 120 7.02 9.05 6.44
C ALA A 120 6.13 8.81 7.66
N GLY A 121 6.53 9.36 8.80
CA GLY A 121 5.81 9.16 10.07
C GLY A 121 4.35 9.60 10.04
N GLU A 122 4.00 10.57 9.19
CA GLU A 122 2.63 11.04 8.97
C GLU A 122 1.71 9.92 8.46
N LEU A 123 2.22 8.99 7.64
CA LEU A 123 1.46 7.84 7.12
C LEU A 123 1.21 6.75 8.16
N TYR A 124 1.83 6.85 9.33
CA TYR A 124 1.60 6.00 10.49
C TYR A 124 0.85 6.72 11.62
N SER A 125 0.40 7.95 11.36
CA SER A 125 -0.30 8.77 12.35
C SER A 125 -1.72 8.27 12.59
N ARG A 126 -2.30 8.66 13.73
CA ARG A 126 -3.70 8.41 14.05
C ARG A 126 -4.62 9.07 13.02
N ASP A 127 -4.31 10.32 12.66
CA ASP A 127 -5.13 11.10 11.72
C ASP A 127 -5.17 10.43 10.35
N PHE A 128 -4.05 9.89 9.86
CA PHE A 128 -4.03 9.16 8.59
C PHE A 128 -4.85 7.86 8.67
N TYR A 129 -4.77 7.11 9.76
CA TYR A 129 -5.58 5.91 9.94
C TYR A 129 -7.06 6.20 10.09
N ASP A 130 -7.44 7.32 10.69
CA ASP A 130 -8.84 7.77 10.73
C ASP A 130 -9.33 8.13 9.32
N GLN A 131 -8.49 8.74 8.48
CA GLN A 131 -8.82 8.95 7.06
C GLN A 131 -8.94 7.64 6.28
N LEU A 132 -8.05 6.67 6.48
CA LEU A 132 -8.19 5.33 5.90
C LEU A 132 -9.53 4.70 6.32
N ALA A 133 -9.88 4.80 7.60
CA ALA A 133 -11.16 4.30 8.09
C ALA A 133 -12.37 5.01 7.46
N ARG A 134 -12.28 6.31 7.18
CA ARG A 134 -13.32 7.10 6.53
C ARG A 134 -13.56 6.70 5.09
N VAL A 135 -12.47 6.58 4.29
CA VAL A 135 -12.57 6.30 2.85
C VAL A 135 -12.87 4.83 2.54
N LEU A 136 -12.62 3.93 3.48
CA LEU A 136 -12.88 2.51 3.34
C LEU A 136 -14.31 2.15 3.77
N ARG A 137 -15.00 1.33 2.97
CA ARG A 137 -16.31 0.75 3.32
C ARG A 137 -16.20 -0.16 4.53
N ARG A 138 -17.30 -0.31 5.26
CA ARG A 138 -17.38 -1.33 6.32
C ARG A 138 -17.13 -2.73 5.73
N GLY A 139 -16.32 -3.53 6.40
CA GLY A 139 -15.88 -4.83 5.91
C GLY A 139 -14.70 -4.78 4.91
N ALA A 140 -14.29 -3.59 4.46
CA ALA A 140 -13.14 -3.43 3.59
C ALA A 140 -11.85 -3.95 4.24
N ARG A 141 -11.00 -4.60 3.46
CA ARG A 141 -9.70 -5.11 3.89
C ARG A 141 -8.60 -4.10 3.57
N LEU A 142 -7.71 -3.94 4.52
CA LEU A 142 -6.49 -3.14 4.39
C LEU A 142 -5.29 -4.04 4.67
N PHE A 143 -4.33 -4.12 3.77
CA PHE A 143 -3.00 -4.61 4.09
C PHE A 143 -2.05 -3.43 4.28
N HIS A 144 -1.40 -3.37 5.44
CA HIS A 144 -0.40 -2.36 5.78
C HIS A 144 0.96 -3.01 5.94
N TYR A 145 1.89 -2.73 5.03
CA TYR A 145 3.27 -3.15 5.13
C TYR A 145 4.00 -2.41 6.26
N THR A 146 4.75 -3.12 7.07
CA THR A 146 5.53 -2.54 8.17
C THR A 146 7.01 -2.91 8.10
N GLY A 147 7.37 -3.75 7.14
CA GLY A 147 8.69 -4.37 7.06
C GLY A 147 8.86 -5.52 8.05
N SER A 148 9.88 -6.33 7.82
CA SER A 148 10.30 -7.32 8.81
C SER A 148 11.03 -6.58 9.93
N PRO A 149 10.49 -6.51 11.14
CA PRO A 149 11.17 -5.82 12.22
C PRO A 149 12.48 -6.57 12.51
N ASN A 150 13.58 -5.85 12.46
CA ASN A 150 14.80 -6.34 13.04
C ASN A 150 14.66 -6.22 14.57
N ARG A 151 13.96 -7.20 15.18
CA ARG A 151 13.70 -7.25 16.63
C ARG A 151 14.99 -7.17 17.45
N LEU A 152 16.11 -7.62 16.88
CA LEU A 152 17.40 -7.64 17.53
C LEU A 152 18.03 -6.24 17.66
N THR A 153 17.68 -5.30 16.78
CA THR A 153 18.31 -3.97 16.77
C THR A 153 17.45 -2.84 17.31
N SER A 154 16.11 -2.95 17.30
CA SER A 154 15.23 -1.85 17.73
C SER A 154 14.40 -2.13 18.97
N GLY A 155 14.26 -3.38 19.38
CA GLY A 155 13.41 -3.80 20.50
C GLY A 155 11.90 -3.52 20.29
N ARG A 156 11.49 -2.99 19.13
CA ARG A 156 10.10 -2.60 18.85
C ARG A 156 9.41 -3.64 17.97
N ASP A 157 8.21 -4.04 18.38
CA ASP A 157 7.30 -4.85 17.57
C ASP A 157 6.40 -3.93 16.73
N VAL A 158 6.95 -3.43 15.62
CA VAL A 158 6.25 -2.47 14.74
C VAL A 158 4.90 -3.00 14.23
N PRO A 159 4.77 -4.26 13.77
CA PRO A 159 3.48 -4.79 13.36
C PRO A 159 2.43 -4.75 14.46
N ARG A 160 2.77 -5.10 15.70
CA ARG A 160 1.84 -5.04 16.83
C ARG A 160 1.45 -3.61 17.19
N GLU A 161 2.39 -2.67 17.14
CA GLU A 161 2.09 -1.27 17.40
C GLU A 161 1.16 -0.70 16.33
N VAL A 162 1.41 -0.99 15.04
CA VAL A 162 0.54 -0.60 13.93
C VAL A 162 -0.84 -1.24 14.08
N ALA A 163 -0.93 -2.54 14.41
CA ALA A 163 -2.21 -3.20 14.63
C ALA A 163 -3.02 -2.51 15.74
N ARG A 164 -2.39 -2.17 16.87
CA ARG A 164 -3.03 -1.45 17.97
C ARG A 164 -3.55 -0.06 17.54
N ARG A 165 -2.78 0.68 16.74
CA ARG A 165 -3.19 1.99 16.22
C ARG A 165 -4.36 1.88 15.25
N LEU A 166 -4.32 0.89 14.34
CA LEU A 166 -5.44 0.60 13.45
C LEU A 166 -6.70 0.18 14.21
N GLN A 167 -6.56 -0.61 15.28
CA GLN A 167 -7.69 -0.97 16.15
C GLN A 167 -8.32 0.28 16.79
N ALA A 168 -7.50 1.21 17.25
CA ALA A 168 -7.98 2.48 17.79
C ALA A 168 -8.70 3.34 16.73
N ALA A 169 -8.32 3.22 15.44
CA ALA A 169 -8.97 3.89 14.30
C ALA A 169 -10.21 3.16 13.77
N GLY A 170 -10.67 2.09 14.44
CA GLY A 170 -11.92 1.39 14.09
C GLY A 170 -11.74 0.21 13.14
N PHE A 171 -10.57 -0.40 13.12
CA PHE A 171 -10.34 -1.67 12.42
C PHE A 171 -10.31 -2.85 13.40
N ARG A 172 -10.53 -4.06 12.89
CA ARG A 172 -10.03 -5.30 13.47
C ARG A 172 -8.71 -5.59 12.75
N ALA A 173 -7.60 -5.66 13.46
CA ALA A 173 -6.27 -5.74 12.87
C ALA A 173 -5.42 -6.78 13.58
N GLU A 174 -4.63 -7.53 12.79
CA GLU A 174 -3.72 -8.57 13.25
C GLU A 174 -2.46 -8.61 12.36
N PRO A 175 -1.31 -9.03 12.89
CA PRO A 175 -0.10 -9.24 12.10
C PRO A 175 -0.33 -10.28 11.00
N ALA A 176 0.15 -9.99 9.78
CA ALA A 176 0.09 -10.90 8.64
C ALA A 176 1.28 -10.65 7.71
N LEU A 177 1.95 -11.70 7.26
CA LEU A 177 3.18 -11.62 6.46
C LEU A 177 4.21 -10.69 7.14
N ASP A 178 4.70 -9.70 6.41
CA ASP A 178 5.62 -8.65 6.86
C ASP A 178 4.90 -7.32 7.16
N GLY A 179 3.65 -7.42 7.61
CA GLY A 179 2.79 -6.29 7.89
C GLY A 179 1.60 -6.61 8.80
N VAL A 180 0.51 -5.93 8.54
CA VAL A 180 -0.75 -6.04 9.27
C VAL A 180 -1.91 -6.17 8.28
N LEU A 181 -2.75 -7.17 8.48
CA LEU A 181 -4.06 -7.25 7.83
C LEU A 181 -5.11 -6.64 8.75
N ALA A 182 -5.90 -5.72 8.22
CA ALA A 182 -6.95 -5.06 8.96
C ALA A 182 -8.29 -5.12 8.21
N VAL A 183 -9.39 -5.14 8.96
CA VAL A 183 -10.76 -5.11 8.41
C VAL A 183 -11.52 -3.96 9.06
N ARG A 184 -12.10 -3.07 8.26
CA ARG A 184 -12.90 -1.93 8.71
C ARG A 184 -14.18 -2.41 9.40
N ARG A 185 -14.41 -1.97 10.64
CA ARG A 185 -15.62 -2.30 11.41
C ARG A 185 -16.84 -1.50 10.97
#